data_d1f19f871d66cb2646e146bb4de26295
#
_entry.id   d1f19f871d66cb2646e146bb4de26295
#
_cell.length_a   1.000
_cell.length_b   1.000
_cell.length_c   1.000
_cell.angle_alpha   90.00
_cell.angle_beta   90.00
_cell.angle_gamma   90.00
#
_symmetry.space_group_name_H-M   'P 1'
#
loop_
_entity.id
_entity.type
_entity.pdbx_description
1 polymer ?
#
loop_
_entity_poly.entity_id
_entity_poly.type
_entity_poly.pdbx_seq_one_letter_code
_entity_poly.pdbx_strand_id
1 'polypeptide(L)'
;SVDESDILPEVFALRQNYPNPFNPVTTLRYNLPEQATVNIFIYDMLGRMINQLVSARQEPGYRSVQWDATDMYGKSVSAGIYLYQIQAGEFVQTRKMVLLK
;
A
#
# COMPACT_ATOMS: atom_id res chain seq x y z
N SER A 1 29.52 -3.86 -13.42
CA SER A 1 28.24 -4.45 -12.96
C SER A 1 27.40 -3.42 -12.24
N VAL A 2 26.11 -3.53 -12.37
CA VAL A 2 25.17 -2.62 -11.73
C VAL A 2 24.80 -3.18 -10.36
N ASP A 3 24.99 -2.39 -9.32
CA ASP A 3 24.57 -2.73 -7.97
C ASP A 3 23.06 -2.51 -7.89
N GLU A 4 22.37 -3.32 -7.12
CA GLU A 4 20.93 -3.18 -6.91
C GLU A 4 20.56 -1.79 -6.39
N SER A 5 21.42 -1.17 -5.58
CA SER A 5 21.20 0.16 -5.05
C SER A 5 21.20 1.24 -6.13
N ASP A 6 21.75 0.94 -7.30
CA ASP A 6 21.77 1.88 -8.43
C ASP A 6 20.50 1.82 -9.28
N ILE A 7 19.63 0.84 -9.00
CA ILE A 7 18.39 0.64 -9.75
C ILE A 7 17.24 1.29 -8.98
N LEU A 8 16.76 2.41 -9.51
CA LEU A 8 15.64 3.14 -8.91
C LEU A 8 14.46 3.18 -9.88
N PRO A 9 13.24 3.27 -9.34
CA PRO A 9 12.07 3.47 -10.18
C PRO A 9 12.17 4.81 -10.92
N GLU A 10 11.63 4.86 -12.11
CA GLU A 10 11.59 6.09 -12.90
C GLU A 10 10.31 6.88 -12.67
N VAL A 11 9.26 6.21 -12.19
CA VAL A 11 7.95 6.82 -11.96
C VAL A 11 7.38 6.36 -10.63
N PHE A 12 6.48 7.17 -10.06
CA PHE A 12 5.65 6.72 -8.96
C PHE A 12 4.68 5.66 -9.46
N ALA A 13 4.45 4.64 -8.64
CA ALA A 13 3.48 3.60 -8.97
C ALA A 13 2.96 2.95 -7.69
N LEU A 14 1.71 2.52 -7.75
CA LEU A 14 1.11 1.64 -6.74
C LEU A 14 0.70 0.38 -7.46
N ARG A 15 1.27 -0.76 -7.07
CA ARG A 15 1.01 -2.03 -7.71
C ARG A 15 -0.21 -2.70 -7.12
N GLN A 16 -0.78 -3.65 -7.88
CA GLN A 16 -1.82 -4.51 -7.35
C GLN A 16 -1.27 -5.33 -6.20
N ASN A 17 -2.00 -5.40 -5.10
CA ASN A 17 -1.61 -6.20 -3.94
C ASN A 17 -1.47 -7.67 -4.32
N TYR A 18 -0.57 -8.38 -3.63
CA TYR A 18 -0.38 -9.80 -3.85
C TYR A 18 -0.18 -10.50 -2.49
N PRO A 19 -0.86 -11.61 -2.26
CA PRO A 19 -1.91 -12.22 -3.08
C PRO A 19 -3.19 -11.38 -3.14
N ASN A 20 -3.99 -11.58 -4.17
CA ASN A 20 -5.30 -10.96 -4.34
C ASN A 20 -6.19 -11.91 -5.15
N PRO A 21 -7.29 -12.48 -4.59
CA PRO A 21 -7.75 -12.28 -3.21
C PRO A 21 -6.75 -12.79 -2.17
N PHE A 22 -6.88 -12.32 -0.94
CA PHE A 22 -5.93 -12.68 0.11
C PHE A 22 -6.63 -13.16 1.38
N ASN A 23 -5.88 -13.87 2.23
CA ASN A 23 -6.41 -14.47 3.46
C ASN A 23 -5.28 -14.75 4.45
N PRO A 24 -5.14 -13.99 5.53
CA PRO A 24 -5.63 -12.63 5.73
C PRO A 24 -4.56 -11.57 5.42
N VAL A 25 -3.39 -11.97 4.91
CA VAL A 25 -2.24 -11.09 4.71
C VAL A 25 -1.99 -10.85 3.23
N THR A 26 -1.74 -9.61 2.88
CA THR A 26 -1.34 -9.23 1.52
C THR A 26 -0.21 -8.21 1.58
N THR A 27 0.52 -8.11 0.49
CA THR A 27 1.62 -7.16 0.34
C THR A 27 1.25 -6.10 -0.68
N LEU A 28 1.41 -4.84 -0.31
CA LEU A 28 1.25 -3.70 -1.18
C LEU A 28 2.64 -3.22 -1.59
N ARG A 29 2.90 -3.17 -2.90
CA ARG A 29 4.19 -2.70 -3.43
C ARG A 29 4.00 -1.37 -4.11
N TYR A 30 4.96 -0.49 -3.92
CA TYR A 30 4.91 0.83 -4.52
C TYR A 30 6.32 1.32 -4.87
N ASN A 31 6.40 2.22 -5.83
CA ASN A 31 7.65 2.72 -6.37
C ASN A 31 7.77 4.21 -6.09
N LEU A 32 8.92 4.62 -5.58
CA LEU A 32 9.24 6.03 -5.35
C LEU A 32 10.47 6.40 -6.19
N PRO A 33 10.31 7.25 -7.22
CA PRO A 33 11.47 7.71 -8.00
C PRO A 33 12.31 8.73 -7.27
N GLU A 34 11.73 9.38 -6.26
CA GLU A 34 12.40 10.39 -5.45
C GLU A 34 11.88 10.33 -4.02
N GLN A 35 12.57 10.99 -3.11
CA GLN A 35 12.15 11.10 -1.73
C GLN A 35 10.78 11.76 -1.65
N ALA A 36 9.91 11.22 -0.80
CA ALA A 36 8.55 11.75 -0.63
C ALA A 36 8.00 11.42 0.75
N THR A 37 7.07 12.24 1.20
CA THR A 37 6.23 11.88 2.34
C THR A 37 5.15 10.94 1.82
N VAL A 38 5.09 9.74 2.38
CA VAL A 38 4.21 8.67 1.92
C VAL A 38 3.15 8.39 2.97
N ASN A 39 1.90 8.38 2.53
CA ASN A 39 0.77 7.90 3.31
C ASN A 39 0.07 6.81 2.54
N ILE A 40 -0.22 5.68 3.19
CA ILE A 40 -1.00 4.60 2.61
C ILE A 40 -2.17 4.30 3.53
N PHE A 41 -3.38 4.46 2.99
CA PHE A 41 -4.63 4.28 3.72
C PHE A 41 -5.39 3.09 3.19
N ILE A 42 -6.10 2.43 4.09
CA ILE A 42 -7.06 1.38 3.75
C ILE A 42 -8.46 1.93 4.03
N TYR A 43 -9.36 1.77 3.06
CA TYR A 43 -10.76 2.19 3.17
C TYR A 43 -11.68 1.02 2.89
N ASP A 44 -12.86 1.05 3.50
CA ASP A 44 -13.94 0.15 3.09
C ASP A 44 -14.67 0.74 1.88
N MET A 45 -15.66 0.02 1.37
CA MET A 45 -16.40 0.45 0.18
C MET A 45 -17.34 1.63 0.43
N LEU A 46 -17.54 1.99 1.69
CA LEU A 46 -18.31 3.19 2.06
C LEU A 46 -17.41 4.41 2.20
N GLY A 47 -16.09 4.24 1.96
CA GLY A 47 -15.13 5.33 2.05
C GLY A 47 -14.64 5.61 3.47
N ARG A 48 -14.96 4.74 4.44
CA ARG A 48 -14.48 4.90 5.81
C ARG A 48 -13.05 4.41 5.92
N MET A 49 -12.20 5.19 6.59
CA MET A 49 -10.82 4.78 6.80
C MET A 49 -10.77 3.63 7.81
N ILE A 50 -10.14 2.53 7.39
CA ILE A 50 -9.97 1.33 8.20
C ILE A 50 -8.61 1.35 8.89
N ASN A 51 -7.57 1.70 8.15
CA ASN A 51 -6.22 1.70 8.71
C ASN A 51 -5.32 2.66 7.91
N GLN A 52 -4.22 3.03 8.53
CA GLN A 52 -3.14 3.75 7.86
C GLN A 52 -1.86 2.93 8.04
N LEU A 53 -1.34 2.41 6.95
CA LEU A 53 -0.20 1.49 6.98
C LEU A 53 1.14 2.20 6.98
N VAL A 54 1.20 3.36 6.33
CA VAL A 54 2.43 4.14 6.21
C VAL A 54 2.09 5.61 6.44
N SER A 55 2.92 6.29 7.21
CA SER A 55 2.86 7.73 7.43
C SER A 55 4.28 8.18 7.74
N ALA A 56 5.10 8.36 6.70
CA ALA A 56 6.51 8.66 6.90
C ALA A 56 7.14 9.20 5.63
N ARG A 57 8.24 9.93 5.83
CA ARG A 57 9.11 10.35 4.74
C ARG A 57 9.98 9.16 4.36
N GLN A 58 10.02 8.82 3.08
CA GLN A 58 10.75 7.66 2.60
C GLN A 58 11.66 8.01 1.43
N GLU A 59 12.79 7.33 1.40
CA GLU A 59 13.79 7.49 0.34
C GLU A 59 13.32 6.81 -0.94
N PRO A 60 13.87 7.18 -2.11
CA PRO A 60 13.51 6.52 -3.37
C PRO A 60 13.81 5.03 -3.33
N GLY A 61 13.05 4.26 -4.07
CA GLY A 61 13.24 2.83 -4.17
C GLY A 61 11.95 2.07 -4.46
N TYR A 62 12.11 0.75 -4.57
CA TYR A 62 11.00 -0.20 -4.64
C TYR A 62 10.67 -0.61 -3.22
N ARG A 63 9.42 -0.34 -2.79
CA ARG A 63 9.03 -0.52 -1.41
C ARG A 63 7.81 -1.39 -1.27
N SER A 64 7.62 -1.91 -0.08
CA SER A 64 6.45 -2.74 0.21
C SER A 64 6.02 -2.55 1.66
N VAL A 65 4.74 -2.82 1.90
CA VAL A 65 4.16 -2.89 3.24
C VAL A 65 3.11 -4.00 3.24
N GLN A 66 2.96 -4.68 4.36
CA GLN A 66 1.97 -5.74 4.51
C GLN A 66 0.76 -5.21 5.26
N TRP A 67 -0.41 -5.76 4.91
CA TRP A 67 -1.64 -5.57 5.66
C TRP A 67 -2.18 -6.93 6.08
N ASP A 68 -2.52 -7.04 7.34
CA ASP A 68 -2.98 -8.28 7.96
C ASP A 68 -4.50 -8.30 8.20
N ALA A 69 -5.23 -7.46 7.48
CA ALA A 69 -6.69 -7.35 7.57
C ALA A 69 -7.17 -6.89 8.96
N THR A 70 -6.44 -5.97 9.57
CA THR A 70 -6.83 -5.37 10.85
C THR A 70 -7.09 -3.88 10.69
N ASP A 71 -7.93 -3.34 11.57
CA ASP A 71 -8.15 -1.90 11.67
C ASP A 71 -7.05 -1.24 12.52
N MET A 72 -7.17 0.05 12.78
CA MET A 72 -6.18 0.81 13.55
C MET A 72 -6.07 0.38 15.00
N TYR A 73 -7.04 -0.38 15.49
CA TYR A 73 -7.07 -0.88 16.86
C TYR A 73 -6.62 -2.32 16.95
N GLY A 74 -6.18 -2.91 15.83
CA GLY A 74 -5.73 -4.29 15.78
C GLY A 74 -6.84 -5.33 15.67
N LYS A 75 -8.08 -4.89 15.43
CA LYS A 75 -9.20 -5.81 15.27
C LYS A 75 -9.30 -6.28 13.83
N SER A 76 -9.59 -7.58 13.65
CA SER A 76 -9.85 -8.14 12.33
C SER A 76 -11.07 -7.50 11.70
N VAL A 77 -10.97 -7.21 10.40
CA VAL A 77 -12.10 -6.68 9.63
C VAL A 77 -12.78 -7.81 8.85
N SER A 78 -14.02 -7.56 8.42
CA SER A 78 -14.83 -8.55 7.70
C SER A 78 -14.27 -8.83 6.32
N ALA A 79 -14.52 -10.03 5.79
CA ALA A 79 -14.26 -10.34 4.40
C ALA A 79 -15.01 -9.37 3.48
N GLY A 80 -14.44 -9.06 2.35
CA GLY A 80 -15.07 -8.15 1.40
C GLY A 80 -14.06 -7.38 0.58
N ILE A 81 -14.53 -6.31 -0.05
CA ILE A 81 -13.73 -5.47 -0.92
C ILE A 81 -13.27 -4.25 -0.13
N TYR A 82 -11.97 -3.95 -0.26
CA TYR A 82 -11.33 -2.79 0.36
C TYR A 82 -10.58 -2.01 -0.71
N LEU A 83 -10.38 -0.72 -0.44
CA LEU A 83 -9.58 0.16 -1.28
C LEU A 83 -8.31 0.50 -0.53
N TYR A 84 -7.20 0.59 -1.24
CA TYR A 84 -5.97 1.13 -0.67
C TYR A 84 -5.47 2.26 -1.54
N GLN A 85 -5.03 3.33 -0.89
CA GLN A 85 -4.62 4.54 -1.57
C GLN A 85 -3.25 4.96 -1.08
N ILE A 86 -2.37 5.28 -2.02
CA ILE A 86 -1.09 5.92 -1.73
C ILE A 86 -1.17 7.40 -2.03
N GLN A 87 -0.56 8.18 -1.15
CA GLN A 87 -0.27 9.60 -1.37
C GLN A 87 1.24 9.76 -1.18
N ALA A 88 1.94 10.12 -2.24
CA ALA A 88 3.40 10.30 -2.22
C ALA A 88 3.72 11.60 -2.95
N GLY A 89 4.01 12.66 -2.18
CA GLY A 89 4.07 13.99 -2.75
C GLY A 89 2.75 14.34 -3.39
N GLU A 90 2.76 14.66 -4.69
CA GLU A 90 1.52 14.96 -5.45
C GLU A 90 0.93 13.72 -6.12
N PHE A 91 1.63 12.60 -6.06
CA PHE A 91 1.14 11.35 -6.66
C PHE A 91 0.08 10.72 -5.75
N VAL A 92 -1.08 10.40 -6.34
CA VAL A 92 -2.18 9.72 -5.64
C VAL A 92 -2.71 8.62 -6.55
N GLN A 93 -2.81 7.42 -6.02
CA GLN A 93 -3.42 6.30 -6.75
C GLN A 93 -4.17 5.41 -5.77
N THR A 94 -5.32 4.92 -6.21
CA THR A 94 -6.20 4.04 -5.43
C THR A 94 -6.40 2.75 -6.19
N ARG A 95 -6.35 1.62 -5.48
CA ARG A 95 -6.62 0.30 -6.04
C ARG A 95 -7.58 -0.46 -5.14
N LYS A 96 -8.18 -1.48 -5.72
CA LYS A 96 -9.14 -2.35 -5.05
C LYS A 96 -8.50 -3.70 -4.75
N MET A 97 -8.86 -4.28 -3.62
CA MET A 97 -8.40 -5.60 -3.21
C MET A 97 -9.54 -6.38 -2.57
N VAL A 98 -9.40 -7.71 -2.54
CA VAL A 98 -10.45 -8.60 -2.02
C VAL A 98 -9.89 -9.44 -0.88
N LEU A 99 -10.52 -9.32 0.28
CA LEU A 99 -10.21 -10.12 1.47
C LEU A 99 -11.18 -11.29 1.56
N LEU A 100 -10.65 -12.51 1.52
CA LEU A 100 -11.48 -13.72 1.62
C LEU A 100 -11.71 -14.14 3.06
N LYS A 101 -10.71 -14.09 3.84
CA LYS A 101 -10.75 -14.47 5.25
C LYS A 101 -11.04 -15.94 5.49
#